data_90ed3f0460ffa6d545c95c54082ddb21
#
_entry.id   90ed3f0460ffa6d545c95c54082ddb21
#
_cell.length_a   1.000
_cell.length_b   1.000
_cell.length_c   1.000
_cell.angle_alpha   90.00
_cell.angle_beta   90.00
_cell.angle_gamma   90.00
#
_symmetry.space_group_name_H-M   'P 1'
#
loop_
_entity.id
_entity.type
_entity.pdbx_description
1 polymer ?
#
loop_
_entity_poly.entity_id
_entity_poly.type
_entity_poly.pdbx_seq_one_letter_code
_entity_poly.pdbx_strand_id
1 'polypeptide(L)'
;AAAMLAAPSQASQATGTKRPCEEMSTSAGSDAAEVELGPKPEKAYKSSDFLNSKGARMIRMMCELQQPGTVLEEHGVDNVIMFFGSARAKPRAQYEQAVRDAEAKAAADPSDTRAQGALARLQKQAFLIPMFDVVQELAKMTTEWSMRRAAQGKVAYSVGTGGGPGMMEAANKGAMLAGGKSIGFGISLPFEDHLNPYVTPDLAFEFHYFFTRKFWMSYKCMGLVVAPGGLGTCDELFEVITLMQTGKIRRSLPVILIGKQFWKSAINWDFFVQTGMISDEDANQLIFADTAQEAFDALVAGVTALECTPVASKKKA
;
A
#
# COMPACT_ATOMS: atom_id res chain seq x y z
N ALA A 1 22.21 6.12 -6.52
CA ALA A 1 21.82 7.46 -6.96
C ALA A 1 22.07 8.47 -5.84
N ALA A 2 23.34 8.64 -5.48
CA ALA A 2 23.76 9.71 -4.60
C ALA A 2 24.93 10.42 -5.30
N ALA A 3 24.63 11.50 -6.01
CA ALA A 3 25.58 12.50 -6.47
C ALA A 3 24.83 13.50 -7.36
N MET A 4 24.36 14.57 -6.76
CA MET A 4 24.17 15.88 -7.41
C MET A 4 23.40 16.81 -6.47
N LEU A 5 24.12 17.45 -5.57
CA LEU A 5 23.76 18.74 -4.98
C LEU A 5 25.00 19.24 -4.24
N ALA A 6 25.94 19.78 -4.99
CA ALA A 6 26.97 20.70 -4.44
C ALA A 6 26.68 22.07 -5.03
N ALA A 7 26.35 23.01 -4.19
CA ALA A 7 26.21 24.41 -4.54
C ALA A 7 27.61 25.03 -4.75
N PRO A 8 27.80 25.91 -5.71
CA PRO A 8 28.99 26.78 -5.72
C PRO A 8 28.69 28.09 -5.00
N SER A 9 29.41 28.30 -3.91
CA SER A 9 29.68 29.64 -3.40
C SER A 9 30.81 30.27 -4.26
N GLN A 10 30.59 31.46 -4.80
CA GLN A 10 31.64 32.50 -4.90
C GLN A 10 30.98 33.81 -5.32
N ALA A 11 31.03 34.74 -4.39
CA ALA A 11 30.73 36.14 -4.64
C ALA A 11 31.89 36.78 -5.41
N SER A 12 31.63 37.33 -6.59
CA SER A 12 32.52 38.21 -7.32
C SER A 12 32.29 39.64 -6.83
N GLN A 13 33.32 40.25 -6.23
CA GLN A 13 33.35 41.65 -5.92
C GLN A 13 33.58 42.44 -7.23
N ALA A 14 32.61 43.26 -7.60
CA ALA A 14 32.77 44.25 -8.63
C ALA A 14 33.00 45.61 -7.95
N THR A 15 34.21 46.16 -8.11
CA THR A 15 34.59 47.52 -7.76
C THR A 15 33.96 48.50 -8.75
N GLY A 16 32.97 49.25 -8.32
CA GLY A 16 32.32 50.34 -9.07
C GLY A 16 32.69 51.68 -8.48
N THR A 17 33.43 52.47 -9.24
CA THR A 17 33.81 53.87 -9.01
C THR A 17 32.59 54.76 -8.83
N LYS A 18 32.56 55.50 -7.71
CA LYS A 18 31.57 56.55 -7.41
C LYS A 18 31.84 57.77 -8.28
N ARG A 19 30.82 58.25 -9.01
CA ARG A 19 30.77 59.65 -9.51
C ARG A 19 29.92 60.49 -8.54
N PRO A 20 30.23 61.76 -8.27
CA PRO A 20 29.43 62.59 -7.41
C PRO A 20 28.18 63.09 -8.14
N CYS A 21 27.02 62.97 -7.51
CA CYS A 21 25.80 63.63 -7.96
C CYS A 21 25.74 65.04 -7.38
N GLU A 22 25.54 66.00 -8.24
CA GLU A 22 25.25 67.39 -7.93
C GLU A 22 23.85 67.48 -7.21
N GLU A 23 23.84 68.31 -6.16
CA GLU A 23 22.61 68.68 -5.46
C GLU A 23 21.73 69.57 -6.34
N MET A 24 20.62 69.10 -6.77
CA MET A 24 19.50 69.92 -7.19
C MET A 24 18.45 69.99 -6.09
N SER A 25 18.44 71.10 -5.36
CA SER A 25 17.37 71.43 -4.43
C SER A 25 16.13 71.82 -5.21
N THR A 26 15.09 70.99 -5.15
CA THR A 26 13.73 71.39 -5.45
C THR A 26 12.83 71.10 -4.26
N SER A 27 12.36 72.14 -3.63
CA SER A 27 11.29 72.13 -2.66
C SER A 27 9.99 71.73 -3.33
N ALA A 28 9.51 70.52 -3.06
CA ALA A 28 8.14 70.11 -3.39
C ALA A 28 7.53 69.44 -2.18
N GLY A 29 6.34 69.89 -1.84
CA GLY A 29 5.62 69.64 -0.60
C GLY A 29 5.45 68.16 -0.22
N SER A 30 5.55 67.96 1.06
CA SER A 30 5.32 66.68 1.74
C SER A 30 3.85 66.38 1.82
N ASP A 31 3.36 65.55 0.92
CA ASP A 31 2.18 64.71 1.12
C ASP A 31 2.44 63.33 0.48
N ALA A 32 3.54 62.72 0.94
CA ALA A 32 3.74 61.30 0.70
C ALA A 32 2.93 60.57 1.78
N ALA A 33 1.69 60.17 1.44
CA ALA A 33 0.98 59.22 2.24
C ALA A 33 1.90 58.00 2.44
N GLU A 34 2.21 57.67 3.69
CA GLU A 34 2.89 56.41 4.05
C GLU A 34 2.08 55.28 3.46
N VAL A 35 2.60 54.65 2.41
CA VAL A 35 2.00 53.43 1.88
C VAL A 35 2.26 52.32 2.90
N GLU A 36 1.23 51.99 3.69
CA GLU A 36 1.30 50.82 4.57
C GLU A 36 1.65 49.59 3.73
N LEU A 37 2.82 49.03 4.01
CA LEU A 37 3.21 47.75 3.39
C LEU A 37 2.24 46.67 3.89
N GLY A 38 1.50 46.09 2.96
CA GLY A 38 0.59 44.97 3.27
C GLY A 38 1.32 43.75 3.84
N PRO A 39 0.62 42.84 4.46
CA PRO A 39 1.22 41.63 5.04
C PRO A 39 1.97 40.83 3.97
N LYS A 40 3.10 40.24 4.37
CA LYS A 40 3.91 39.41 3.47
C LYS A 40 3.09 38.23 2.95
N PRO A 41 3.03 37.99 1.65
CA PRO A 41 2.29 36.87 1.08
C PRO A 41 2.71 35.52 1.65
N GLU A 42 1.75 34.60 1.78
CA GLU A 42 2.03 33.22 2.19
C GLU A 42 2.85 32.48 1.13
N LYS A 43 3.76 31.60 1.59
CA LYS A 43 4.52 30.75 0.68
C LYS A 43 3.61 29.72 0.01
N ALA A 44 3.73 29.52 -1.31
CA ALA A 44 2.84 28.66 -2.10
C ALA A 44 2.70 27.23 -1.52
N TYR A 45 3.79 26.64 -1.00
CA TYR A 45 3.75 25.28 -0.40
C TYR A 45 3.05 25.22 0.97
N LYS A 46 2.66 26.34 1.55
CA LYS A 46 1.85 26.43 2.77
C LYS A 46 0.36 26.71 2.46
N SER A 47 0.08 27.21 1.26
CA SER A 47 -1.28 27.56 0.85
C SER A 47 -2.10 26.30 0.59
N SER A 48 -3.01 25.98 1.50
CA SER A 48 -3.96 24.86 1.35
C SER A 48 -4.86 25.04 0.13
N ASP A 49 -5.30 26.25 -0.16
CA ASP A 49 -6.16 26.55 -1.32
C ASP A 49 -5.43 26.23 -2.63
N PHE A 50 -4.18 26.66 -2.75
CA PHE A 50 -3.37 26.32 -3.93
C PHE A 50 -3.13 24.81 -4.02
N LEU A 51 -2.70 24.14 -2.93
CA LEU A 51 -2.40 22.71 -2.94
C LEU A 51 -3.62 21.84 -3.24
N ASN A 52 -4.84 22.28 -2.88
CA ASN A 52 -6.08 21.60 -3.21
C ASN A 52 -6.67 21.99 -4.58
N SER A 53 -6.09 22.97 -5.26
CA SER A 53 -6.54 23.42 -6.59
C SER A 53 -6.30 22.37 -7.68
N LYS A 54 -6.99 22.52 -8.82
CA LYS A 54 -6.74 21.69 -10.02
C LYS A 54 -5.30 21.82 -10.53
N GLY A 55 -4.70 23.00 -10.43
CA GLY A 55 -3.34 23.29 -10.88
C GLY A 55 -2.25 22.57 -10.07
N ALA A 56 -2.52 22.24 -8.81
CA ALA A 56 -1.57 21.56 -7.93
C ALA A 56 -1.66 20.01 -7.98
N ARG A 57 -2.40 19.42 -8.94
CA ARG A 57 -2.55 17.96 -9.05
C ARG A 57 -1.21 17.23 -9.07
N MET A 58 -0.26 17.69 -9.87
CA MET A 58 1.07 17.06 -9.96
C MET A 58 1.85 17.13 -8.64
N ILE A 59 1.69 18.21 -7.89
CA ILE A 59 2.32 18.37 -6.57
C ILE A 59 1.74 17.32 -5.59
N ARG A 60 0.41 17.15 -5.59
CA ARG A 60 -0.23 16.11 -4.75
C ARG A 60 0.22 14.68 -5.11
N MET A 61 0.33 14.37 -6.42
CA MET A 61 0.89 13.07 -6.86
C MET A 61 2.33 12.89 -6.37
N MET A 62 3.15 13.93 -6.42
CA MET A 62 4.52 13.90 -5.89
C MET A 62 4.55 13.70 -4.37
N CYS A 63 3.61 14.30 -3.62
CA CYS A 63 3.49 14.05 -2.19
C CYS A 63 3.20 12.56 -1.91
N GLU A 64 2.25 11.95 -2.64
CA GLU A 64 1.91 10.54 -2.48
C GLU A 64 3.05 9.59 -2.91
N LEU A 65 3.92 10.01 -3.84
CA LEU A 65 5.10 9.25 -4.23
C LEU A 65 6.28 9.43 -3.28
N GLN A 66 6.36 10.54 -2.54
CA GLN A 66 7.52 10.85 -1.70
C GLN A 66 7.29 10.54 -0.22
N GLN A 67 6.15 10.96 0.33
CA GLN A 67 5.87 10.85 1.76
C GLN A 67 5.96 9.42 2.30
N PRO A 68 5.31 8.41 1.69
CA PRO A 68 5.37 7.05 2.24
C PRO A 68 6.79 6.50 2.31
N GLY A 69 7.64 6.82 1.31
CA GLY A 69 9.04 6.42 1.30
C GLY A 69 9.81 6.96 2.49
N THR A 70 9.65 8.26 2.77
CA THR A 70 10.28 8.92 3.91
C THR A 70 9.83 8.30 5.23
N VAL A 71 8.51 8.14 5.42
CA VAL A 71 7.96 7.57 6.66
C VAL A 71 8.39 6.11 6.86
N LEU A 72 8.35 5.29 5.80
CA LEU A 72 8.80 3.90 5.88
C LEU A 72 10.28 3.80 6.26
N GLU A 73 11.13 4.68 5.70
CA GLU A 73 12.56 4.75 6.02
C GLU A 73 12.79 5.17 7.47
N GLU A 74 12.11 6.21 7.95
CA GLU A 74 12.17 6.67 9.36
C GLU A 74 11.77 5.58 10.36
N HIS A 75 10.86 4.68 9.97
CA HIS A 75 10.42 3.57 10.80
C HIS A 75 11.20 2.27 10.58
N GLY A 76 12.24 2.29 9.73
CA GLY A 76 13.07 1.13 9.42
C GLY A 76 12.35 0.02 8.64
N VAL A 77 11.37 0.38 7.82
CA VAL A 77 10.60 -0.55 6.99
C VAL A 77 11.20 -0.65 5.60
N ASP A 78 11.97 -1.71 5.35
CA ASP A 78 12.61 -1.96 4.06
C ASP A 78 11.99 -3.10 3.27
N ASN A 79 11.38 -4.07 3.95
CA ASN A 79 10.84 -5.27 3.33
C ASN A 79 9.43 -5.52 3.85
N VAL A 80 8.48 -5.71 2.93
CA VAL A 80 7.07 -5.87 3.25
C VAL A 80 6.55 -7.18 2.68
N ILE A 81 5.84 -7.95 3.49
CA ILE A 81 4.99 -9.05 3.03
C ILE A 81 3.59 -8.48 2.87
N MET A 82 3.13 -8.42 1.63
CA MET A 82 1.82 -7.86 1.30
C MET A 82 0.72 -8.91 1.43
N PHE A 83 -0.38 -8.52 2.06
CA PHE A 83 -1.58 -9.35 2.21
C PHE A 83 -2.75 -8.69 1.48
N PHE A 84 -3.31 -9.39 0.51
CA PHE A 84 -4.50 -8.99 -0.23
C PHE A 84 -5.64 -9.97 -0.03
N GLY A 85 -6.86 -9.50 -0.21
CA GLY A 85 -8.06 -10.33 -0.11
C GLY A 85 -9.34 -9.51 0.01
N SER A 86 -10.46 -10.21 0.11
CA SER A 86 -11.79 -9.60 0.13
C SER A 86 -12.01 -8.70 1.35
N ALA A 87 -12.42 -7.47 1.12
CA ALA A 87 -12.94 -6.57 2.16
C ALA A 87 -14.28 -7.05 2.78
N ARG A 88 -14.94 -8.04 2.18
CA ARG A 88 -16.22 -8.56 2.65
C ARG A 88 -16.11 -9.69 3.68
N ALA A 89 -14.91 -10.23 3.87
CA ALA A 89 -14.67 -11.24 4.90
C ALA A 89 -14.98 -10.66 6.29
N LYS A 90 -15.45 -11.52 7.20
CA LYS A 90 -15.78 -11.13 8.57
C LYS A 90 -15.25 -12.16 9.55
N PRO A 91 -14.82 -11.74 10.75
CA PRO A 91 -14.63 -12.69 11.85
C PRO A 91 -15.91 -13.50 12.09
N ARG A 92 -15.79 -14.75 12.53
CA ARG A 92 -16.92 -15.68 12.74
C ARG A 92 -18.09 -15.03 13.48
N ALA A 93 -17.86 -14.41 14.64
CA ALA A 93 -18.90 -13.81 15.45
C ALA A 93 -19.65 -12.67 14.71
N GLN A 94 -18.93 -11.82 13.98
CA GLN A 94 -19.55 -10.75 13.18
C GLN A 94 -20.31 -11.30 11.98
N TYR A 95 -19.83 -12.37 11.36
CA TYR A 95 -20.53 -13.04 10.27
C TYR A 95 -21.85 -13.64 10.75
N GLU A 96 -21.81 -14.41 11.84
CA GLU A 96 -23.00 -15.04 12.42
C GLU A 96 -24.05 -13.99 12.84
N GLN A 97 -23.62 -12.85 13.41
CA GLN A 97 -24.53 -11.75 13.72
C GLN A 97 -25.14 -11.15 12.45
N ALA A 98 -24.32 -10.91 11.43
CA ALA A 98 -24.80 -10.37 10.15
C ALA A 98 -25.82 -11.32 9.46
N VAL A 99 -25.62 -12.63 9.58
CA VAL A 99 -26.58 -13.63 9.07
C VAL A 99 -27.89 -13.57 9.85
N ARG A 100 -27.86 -13.58 11.20
CA ARG A 100 -29.08 -13.45 12.03
C ARG A 100 -29.85 -12.17 11.70
N ASP A 101 -29.16 -11.04 11.56
CA ASP A 101 -29.82 -9.76 11.23
C ASP A 101 -30.44 -9.78 9.82
N ALA A 102 -29.77 -10.43 8.86
CA ALA A 102 -30.29 -10.56 7.50
C ALA A 102 -31.48 -11.54 7.43
N GLU A 103 -31.45 -12.65 8.19
CA GLU A 103 -32.56 -13.59 8.32
C GLU A 103 -33.79 -12.91 8.93
N ALA A 104 -33.64 -12.14 10.00
CA ALA A 104 -34.72 -11.41 10.64
C ALA A 104 -35.36 -10.40 9.67
N LYS A 105 -34.55 -9.67 8.87
CA LYS A 105 -35.05 -8.73 7.85
C LYS A 105 -35.80 -9.44 6.72
N ALA A 106 -35.25 -10.54 6.22
CA ALA A 106 -35.88 -11.34 5.17
C ALA A 106 -37.18 -12.01 5.62
N ALA A 107 -37.27 -12.39 6.89
CA ALA A 107 -38.49 -12.97 7.48
C ALA A 107 -39.56 -11.90 7.75
N ALA A 108 -39.20 -10.69 8.10
CA ALA A 108 -40.13 -9.57 8.35
C ALA A 108 -40.90 -9.15 7.10
N ASP A 109 -40.25 -9.19 5.92
CA ASP A 109 -40.90 -8.96 4.64
C ASP A 109 -40.37 -9.95 3.57
N PRO A 110 -41.09 -11.06 3.39
CA PRO A 110 -40.73 -12.08 2.38
C PRO A 110 -40.75 -11.56 0.94
N SER A 111 -41.40 -10.42 0.68
CA SER A 111 -41.46 -9.81 -0.65
C SER A 111 -40.30 -8.84 -0.93
N ASP A 112 -39.51 -8.49 0.10
CA ASP A 112 -38.32 -7.64 -0.07
C ASP A 112 -37.17 -8.43 -0.75
N THR A 113 -37.08 -8.28 -2.05
CA THR A 113 -36.05 -8.91 -2.87
C THR A 113 -34.62 -8.44 -2.51
N ARG A 114 -34.47 -7.23 -1.91
CA ARG A 114 -33.16 -6.72 -1.46
C ARG A 114 -32.71 -7.44 -0.19
N ALA A 115 -33.61 -7.64 0.78
CA ALA A 115 -33.32 -8.39 2.00
C ALA A 115 -32.99 -9.85 1.67
N GLN A 116 -33.78 -10.52 0.82
CA GLN A 116 -33.52 -11.88 0.35
C GLN A 116 -32.17 -11.98 -0.38
N GLY A 117 -31.86 -11.04 -1.26
CA GLY A 117 -30.59 -10.98 -1.99
C GLY A 117 -29.38 -10.70 -1.07
N ALA A 118 -29.55 -9.93 0.00
CA ALA A 118 -28.51 -9.67 1.00
C ALA A 118 -28.19 -10.94 1.81
N LEU A 119 -29.21 -11.67 2.28
CA LEU A 119 -29.05 -12.95 2.96
C LEU A 119 -28.36 -13.98 2.07
N ALA A 120 -28.82 -14.15 0.84
CA ALA A 120 -28.22 -15.08 -0.11
C ALA A 120 -26.74 -14.77 -0.39
N ARG A 121 -26.35 -13.48 -0.44
CA ARG A 121 -24.95 -13.08 -0.58
C ARG A 121 -24.12 -13.45 0.64
N LEU A 122 -24.61 -13.20 1.85
CA LEU A 122 -23.92 -13.57 3.07
C LEU A 122 -23.72 -15.09 3.14
N GLN A 123 -24.74 -15.88 2.84
CA GLN A 123 -24.64 -17.34 2.82
C GLN A 123 -23.57 -17.84 1.84
N LYS A 124 -23.47 -17.25 0.64
CA LYS A 124 -22.43 -17.55 -0.33
C LYS A 124 -21.01 -17.18 0.16
N GLN A 125 -20.88 -16.30 1.13
CA GLN A 125 -19.59 -15.83 1.68
C GLN A 125 -19.14 -16.65 2.90
N ALA A 126 -19.91 -17.65 3.36
CA ALA A 126 -19.57 -18.47 4.52
C ALA A 126 -18.17 -19.11 4.44
N PHE A 127 -17.71 -19.47 3.24
CA PHE A 127 -16.38 -20.05 3.02
C PHE A 127 -15.22 -19.09 3.35
N LEU A 128 -15.47 -17.77 3.44
CA LEU A 128 -14.46 -16.78 3.82
C LEU A 128 -14.12 -16.83 5.33
N ILE A 129 -14.99 -17.40 6.17
CA ILE A 129 -14.79 -17.42 7.64
C ILE A 129 -13.49 -18.14 8.01
N PRO A 130 -13.28 -19.43 7.62
CA PRO A 130 -12.03 -20.09 7.93
C PRO A 130 -10.81 -19.43 7.28
N MET A 131 -10.99 -18.80 6.12
CA MET A 131 -9.89 -18.07 5.46
C MET A 131 -9.47 -16.81 6.22
N PHE A 132 -10.43 -16.14 6.90
CA PHE A 132 -10.13 -15.00 7.78
C PHE A 132 -9.19 -15.45 8.92
N ASP A 133 -9.51 -16.58 9.57
CA ASP A 133 -8.70 -17.12 10.67
C ASP A 133 -7.30 -17.54 10.18
N VAL A 134 -7.21 -18.17 8.99
CA VAL A 134 -5.94 -18.55 8.36
C VAL A 134 -5.06 -17.32 8.08
N VAL A 135 -5.63 -16.26 7.52
CA VAL A 135 -4.88 -15.01 7.22
C VAL A 135 -4.40 -14.34 8.49
N GLN A 136 -5.25 -14.26 9.52
CA GLN A 136 -4.87 -13.68 10.81
C GLN A 136 -3.72 -14.43 11.46
N GLU A 137 -3.80 -15.77 11.51
CA GLU A 137 -2.74 -16.60 12.11
C GLU A 137 -1.45 -16.56 11.29
N LEU A 138 -1.52 -16.60 9.96
CA LEU A 138 -0.36 -16.47 9.08
C LEU A 138 0.36 -15.14 9.29
N ALA A 139 -0.37 -14.02 9.36
CA ALA A 139 0.21 -12.71 9.59
C ALA A 139 0.88 -12.62 10.97
N LYS A 140 0.28 -13.24 12.00
CA LYS A 140 0.86 -13.34 13.33
C LYS A 140 2.17 -14.15 13.30
N MET A 141 2.16 -15.35 12.72
CA MET A 141 3.35 -16.21 12.59
C MET A 141 4.47 -15.49 11.82
N THR A 142 4.12 -14.82 10.73
CA THR A 142 5.06 -14.02 9.90
C THR A 142 5.70 -12.91 10.72
N THR A 143 4.92 -12.21 11.52
CA THR A 143 5.41 -11.11 12.37
C THR A 143 6.31 -11.63 13.48
N GLU A 144 5.91 -12.67 14.20
CA GLU A 144 6.73 -13.30 15.24
C GLU A 144 8.08 -13.82 14.68
N TRP A 145 8.04 -14.46 13.52
CA TRP A 145 9.24 -14.93 12.83
C TRP A 145 10.15 -13.75 12.44
N SER A 146 9.60 -12.68 11.88
CA SER A 146 10.34 -11.50 11.50
C SER A 146 10.99 -10.81 12.69
N MET A 147 10.28 -10.67 13.81
CA MET A 147 10.81 -10.09 15.05
C MET A 147 11.97 -10.92 15.63
N ARG A 148 11.86 -12.26 15.62
CA ARG A 148 12.97 -13.14 16.03
C ARG A 148 14.20 -12.96 15.13
N ARG A 149 14.02 -12.75 13.83
CA ARG A 149 15.10 -12.46 12.88
C ARG A 149 15.75 -11.10 13.16
N ALA A 150 14.94 -10.07 13.36
CA ALA A 150 15.44 -8.73 13.73
C ALA A 150 16.31 -8.76 14.99
N ALA A 151 15.91 -9.50 16.02
CA ALA A 151 16.68 -9.70 17.25
C ALA A 151 18.04 -10.42 17.01
N GLN A 152 18.17 -11.13 15.89
CA GLN A 152 19.41 -11.80 15.46
C GLN A 152 20.23 -10.94 14.47
N GLY A 153 19.85 -9.69 14.21
CA GLY A 153 20.50 -8.83 13.23
C GLY A 153 20.28 -9.26 11.77
N LYS A 154 19.27 -10.10 11.49
CA LYS A 154 18.90 -10.54 10.14
C LYS A 154 17.84 -9.63 9.54
N VAL A 155 17.64 -9.75 8.23
CA VAL A 155 16.58 -9.05 7.50
C VAL A 155 15.23 -9.29 8.16
N ALA A 156 14.50 -8.21 8.42
CA ALA A 156 13.15 -8.21 8.97
C ALA A 156 12.13 -7.82 7.92
N TYR A 157 10.88 -8.25 8.13
CA TYR A 157 9.76 -8.04 7.23
C TYR A 157 8.57 -7.50 8.01
N SER A 158 7.89 -6.49 7.47
CA SER A 158 6.65 -5.96 8.04
C SER A 158 5.45 -6.49 7.27
N VAL A 159 4.33 -6.67 7.94
CA VAL A 159 3.04 -6.97 7.29
C VAL A 159 2.50 -5.69 6.67
N GLY A 160 2.13 -5.74 5.40
CA GLY A 160 1.46 -4.64 4.69
C GLY A 160 0.14 -5.08 4.10
N THR A 161 -0.83 -4.18 4.08
CA THR A 161 -2.15 -4.40 3.49
C THR A 161 -2.67 -3.14 2.82
N GLY A 162 -3.82 -3.24 2.14
CA GLY A 162 -4.57 -2.07 1.68
C GLY A 162 -5.28 -1.28 2.79
N GLY A 163 -5.12 -1.66 4.07
CA GLY A 163 -5.68 -0.94 5.22
C GLY A 163 -7.18 -1.07 5.43
N GLY A 164 -7.94 -1.66 4.50
CA GLY A 164 -9.38 -1.81 4.58
C GLY A 164 -9.85 -2.94 5.51
N PRO A 165 -11.16 -3.22 5.56
CA PRO A 165 -11.74 -4.30 6.36
C PRO A 165 -11.44 -5.68 5.78
N GLY A 166 -11.97 -6.70 6.42
CA GLY A 166 -11.95 -8.08 5.95
C GLY A 166 -10.59 -8.75 6.04
N MET A 167 -10.10 -9.33 4.95
CA MET A 167 -8.82 -10.04 4.94
C MET A 167 -7.64 -9.12 5.27
N MET A 168 -7.71 -7.84 4.91
CA MET A 168 -6.72 -6.83 5.25
C MET A 168 -6.70 -6.57 6.77
N GLU A 169 -7.88 -6.44 7.36
CA GLU A 169 -8.05 -6.33 8.82
C GLU A 169 -7.51 -7.57 9.54
N ALA A 170 -7.79 -8.77 9.03
CA ALA A 170 -7.27 -10.01 9.59
C ALA A 170 -5.74 -10.00 9.66
N ALA A 171 -5.07 -9.58 8.59
CA ALA A 171 -3.62 -9.52 8.53
C ALA A 171 -3.03 -8.46 9.47
N ASN A 172 -3.57 -7.24 9.48
CA ASN A 172 -3.10 -6.20 10.41
C ASN A 172 -3.33 -6.61 11.88
N LYS A 173 -4.48 -7.24 12.19
CA LYS A 173 -4.77 -7.77 13.51
C LYS A 173 -3.81 -8.88 13.92
N GLY A 174 -3.46 -9.78 13.00
CA GLY A 174 -2.46 -10.82 13.24
C GLY A 174 -1.11 -10.23 13.62
N ALA A 175 -0.64 -9.22 12.91
CA ALA A 175 0.60 -8.51 13.22
C ALA A 175 0.56 -7.82 14.59
N MET A 176 -0.54 -7.14 14.91
CA MET A 176 -0.74 -6.51 16.22
C MET A 176 -0.74 -7.55 17.36
N LEU A 177 -1.39 -8.70 17.19
CA LEU A 177 -1.43 -9.77 18.20
C LEU A 177 -0.04 -10.36 18.47
N ALA A 178 0.86 -10.32 17.49
CA ALA A 178 2.28 -10.68 17.65
C ALA A 178 3.13 -9.57 18.31
N GLY A 179 2.56 -8.41 18.58
CA GLY A 179 3.29 -7.24 19.10
C GLY A 179 4.14 -6.51 18.07
N GLY A 180 3.94 -6.77 16.78
CA GLY A 180 4.65 -6.13 15.68
C GLY A 180 3.88 -4.97 15.05
N LYS A 181 4.58 -4.22 14.18
CA LYS A 181 4.01 -3.14 13.37
C LYS A 181 3.42 -3.68 12.08
N SER A 182 2.38 -3.01 11.58
CA SER A 182 1.82 -3.28 10.25
C SER A 182 1.46 -2.01 9.50
N ILE A 183 1.47 -2.10 8.17
CA ILE A 183 1.28 -0.98 7.26
C ILE A 183 -0.10 -1.05 6.64
N GLY A 184 -0.76 0.10 6.53
CA GLY A 184 -2.00 0.26 5.77
C GLY A 184 -1.82 1.24 4.63
N PHE A 185 -1.94 0.78 3.39
CA PHE A 185 -1.98 1.62 2.20
C PHE A 185 -3.43 1.85 1.78
N GLY A 186 -4.14 2.75 2.46
CA GLY A 186 -5.53 3.09 2.18
C GLY A 186 -5.75 3.84 0.88
N ILE A 187 -6.99 3.94 0.46
CA ILE A 187 -7.40 4.76 -0.68
C ILE A 187 -8.76 5.37 -0.38
N SER A 188 -8.90 6.66 -0.68
CA SER A 188 -10.16 7.37 -0.50
C SER A 188 -11.22 6.84 -1.45
N LEU A 189 -12.18 6.10 -0.92
CA LEU A 189 -13.35 5.58 -1.64
C LEU A 189 -14.63 6.15 -1.05
N PRO A 190 -15.69 6.35 -1.85
CA PRO A 190 -16.95 6.93 -1.37
C PRO A 190 -17.65 6.14 -0.24
N PHE A 191 -17.19 4.91 0.03
CA PHE A 191 -17.83 3.98 0.98
C PHE A 191 -16.88 3.44 2.04
N GLU A 192 -15.62 3.91 2.07
CA GLU A 192 -14.60 3.51 3.05
C GLU A 192 -14.05 4.78 3.71
N ASP A 193 -14.55 5.11 4.89
CA ASP A 193 -14.18 6.35 5.59
C ASP A 193 -12.95 6.19 6.49
N HIS A 194 -12.52 4.95 6.79
CA HIS A 194 -11.46 4.68 7.77
C HIS A 194 -10.64 3.44 7.42
N LEU A 195 -9.36 3.48 7.76
CA LEU A 195 -8.53 2.27 7.82
C LEU A 195 -8.99 1.38 9.00
N ASN A 196 -8.69 0.10 8.92
CA ASN A 196 -8.97 -0.81 10.03
C ASN A 196 -8.14 -0.44 11.28
N PRO A 197 -8.66 -0.69 12.51
CA PRO A 197 -8.05 -0.18 13.74
C PRO A 197 -6.73 -0.85 14.14
N TYR A 198 -6.29 -1.85 13.39
CA TYR A 198 -5.08 -2.63 13.68
C TYR A 198 -3.85 -2.20 12.86
N VAL A 199 -4.02 -1.24 11.96
CA VAL A 199 -2.88 -0.59 11.29
C VAL A 199 -2.10 0.24 12.32
N THR A 200 -0.77 0.17 12.27
CA THR A 200 0.08 1.02 13.11
C THR A 200 -0.13 2.48 12.70
N PRO A 201 -0.50 3.39 13.64
CA PRO A 201 -0.89 4.76 13.29
C PRO A 201 0.14 5.51 12.43
N ASP A 202 1.43 5.40 12.76
CA ASP A 202 2.51 6.07 12.03
C ASP A 202 2.81 5.42 10.66
N LEU A 203 2.23 4.26 10.38
CA LEU A 203 2.38 3.51 9.13
C LEU A 203 1.04 3.41 8.36
N ALA A 204 0.12 4.31 8.67
CA ALA A 204 -1.16 4.47 8.01
C ALA A 204 -1.05 5.53 6.91
N PHE A 205 -1.28 5.14 5.68
CA PHE A 205 -1.22 6.02 4.51
C PHE A 205 -2.57 6.08 3.84
N GLU A 206 -2.94 7.27 3.34
CA GLU A 206 -4.15 7.49 2.57
C GLU A 206 -3.80 8.05 1.20
N PHE A 207 -4.26 7.39 0.15
CA PHE A 207 -4.01 7.75 -1.24
C PHE A 207 -5.28 8.25 -1.91
N HIS A 208 -5.15 9.23 -2.78
CA HIS A 208 -6.20 9.65 -3.70
C HIS A 208 -6.10 8.92 -5.04
N TYR A 209 -4.88 8.57 -5.47
CA TYR A 209 -4.64 7.96 -6.78
C TYR A 209 -4.31 6.47 -6.65
N PHE A 210 -5.01 5.62 -7.42
CA PHE A 210 -4.75 4.18 -7.43
C PHE A 210 -3.31 3.84 -7.81
N PHE A 211 -2.73 4.50 -8.83
CA PHE A 211 -1.41 4.16 -9.32
C PHE A 211 -0.28 4.48 -8.32
N THR A 212 -0.39 5.57 -7.54
CA THR A 212 0.59 5.89 -6.49
C THR A 212 0.52 4.89 -5.34
N ARG A 213 -0.70 4.49 -4.94
CA ARG A 213 -0.93 3.43 -3.97
C ARG A 213 -0.33 2.10 -4.43
N LYS A 214 -0.66 1.64 -5.64
CA LYS A 214 -0.17 0.39 -6.21
C LYS A 214 1.36 0.38 -6.34
N PHE A 215 1.97 1.50 -6.67
CA PHE A 215 3.42 1.65 -6.66
C PHE A 215 4.00 1.29 -5.28
N TRP A 216 3.48 1.85 -4.19
CA TRP A 216 4.00 1.58 -2.85
C TRP A 216 3.72 0.16 -2.37
N MET A 217 2.57 -0.42 -2.70
CA MET A 217 2.24 -1.82 -2.41
C MET A 217 3.20 -2.79 -3.08
N SER A 218 3.75 -2.44 -4.25
CA SER A 218 4.67 -3.29 -5.01
C SER A 218 6.14 -2.99 -4.72
N TYR A 219 6.49 -1.74 -4.41
CA TYR A 219 7.88 -1.25 -4.36
C TYR A 219 8.73 -1.91 -3.26
N LYS A 220 8.17 -2.08 -2.07
CA LYS A 220 8.84 -2.75 -0.93
C LYS A 220 8.42 -4.22 -0.78
N CYS A 221 7.63 -4.75 -1.70
CA CYS A 221 7.10 -6.11 -1.63
C CYS A 221 8.21 -7.15 -1.77
N MET A 222 8.29 -8.07 -0.81
CA MET A 222 9.23 -9.18 -0.76
C MET A 222 8.53 -10.55 -0.76
N GLY A 223 7.22 -10.55 -0.64
CA GLY A 223 6.36 -11.71 -0.72
C GLY A 223 4.90 -11.30 -0.73
N LEU A 224 4.07 -12.07 -1.38
CA LEU A 224 2.66 -11.78 -1.59
C LEU A 224 1.79 -12.91 -1.05
N VAL A 225 0.86 -12.59 -0.19
CA VAL A 225 -0.18 -13.48 0.31
C VAL A 225 -1.53 -12.98 -0.18
N VAL A 226 -2.26 -13.82 -0.91
CA VAL A 226 -3.52 -13.43 -1.53
C VAL A 226 -4.62 -14.40 -1.09
N ALA A 227 -5.52 -13.91 -0.24
CA ALA A 227 -6.72 -14.63 0.17
C ALA A 227 -7.86 -14.45 -0.85
N PRO A 228 -8.92 -15.26 -0.81
CA PRO A 228 -10.05 -15.11 -1.71
C PRO A 228 -10.59 -13.70 -1.77
N GLY A 229 -10.78 -13.19 -2.99
CA GLY A 229 -11.23 -11.83 -3.21
C GLY A 229 -11.87 -11.59 -4.58
N GLY A 230 -12.28 -10.38 -4.83
CA GLY A 230 -12.91 -9.96 -6.08
C GLY A 230 -11.92 -9.26 -7.03
N LEU A 231 -12.46 -8.37 -7.87
CA LEU A 231 -11.69 -7.69 -8.92
C LEU A 231 -10.50 -6.90 -8.38
N GLY A 232 -10.65 -6.16 -7.27
CA GLY A 232 -9.53 -5.42 -6.69
C GLY A 232 -8.41 -6.33 -6.21
N THR A 233 -8.74 -7.49 -5.59
CA THR A 233 -7.74 -8.48 -5.19
C THR A 233 -7.03 -9.10 -6.39
N CYS A 234 -7.77 -9.39 -7.46
CA CYS A 234 -7.20 -9.88 -8.72
C CYS A 234 -6.31 -8.83 -9.39
N ASP A 235 -6.72 -7.57 -9.38
CA ASP A 235 -5.96 -6.45 -9.92
C ASP A 235 -4.57 -6.34 -9.28
N GLU A 236 -4.48 -6.43 -7.95
CA GLU A 236 -3.20 -6.41 -7.22
C GLU A 236 -2.38 -7.69 -7.47
N LEU A 237 -3.03 -8.86 -7.50
CA LEU A 237 -2.36 -10.13 -7.81
C LEU A 237 -1.74 -10.10 -9.21
N PHE A 238 -2.54 -9.76 -10.23
CA PHE A 238 -2.08 -9.76 -11.61
C PHE A 238 -1.04 -8.69 -11.90
N GLU A 239 -1.09 -7.55 -11.20
CA GLU A 239 -0.02 -6.56 -11.31
C GLU A 239 1.33 -7.14 -10.87
N VAL A 240 1.39 -7.72 -9.66
CA VAL A 240 2.66 -8.24 -9.12
C VAL A 240 3.20 -9.37 -9.99
N ILE A 241 2.39 -10.35 -10.39
CA ILE A 241 2.86 -11.45 -11.25
C ILE A 241 3.29 -10.95 -12.64
N THR A 242 2.60 -9.93 -13.19
CA THR A 242 3.00 -9.31 -14.48
C THR A 242 4.34 -8.57 -14.33
N LEU A 243 4.55 -7.85 -13.23
CA LEU A 243 5.83 -7.17 -12.97
C LEU A 243 6.98 -8.17 -12.78
N MET A 244 6.71 -9.36 -12.23
CA MET A 244 7.68 -10.45 -12.13
C MET A 244 7.96 -11.07 -13.53
N GLN A 245 6.93 -11.45 -14.25
CA GLN A 245 7.03 -12.05 -15.60
C GLN A 245 7.80 -11.14 -16.57
N THR A 246 7.53 -9.83 -16.52
CA THR A 246 8.21 -8.84 -17.39
C THR A 246 9.58 -8.39 -16.87
N GLY A 247 10.05 -8.93 -15.76
CA GLY A 247 11.35 -8.60 -15.17
C GLY A 247 11.46 -7.18 -14.59
N LYS A 248 10.33 -6.48 -14.40
CA LYS A 248 10.31 -5.19 -13.69
C LYS A 248 10.60 -5.40 -12.21
N ILE A 249 10.00 -6.41 -11.59
CA ILE A 249 10.46 -6.98 -10.33
C ILE A 249 11.47 -8.08 -10.69
N ARG A 250 12.75 -7.84 -10.42
CA ARG A 250 13.84 -8.74 -10.82
C ARG A 250 14.00 -9.97 -9.92
N ARG A 251 13.18 -10.10 -8.89
CA ARG A 251 13.21 -11.19 -7.91
C ARG A 251 11.99 -12.06 -8.11
N SER A 252 12.13 -13.36 -8.02
CA SER A 252 10.98 -14.28 -7.99
C SER A 252 10.39 -14.28 -6.59
N LEU A 253 9.45 -13.36 -6.33
CA LEU A 253 8.79 -13.26 -5.03
C LEU A 253 7.93 -14.50 -4.77
N PRO A 254 7.86 -15.02 -3.53
CA PRO A 254 6.86 -16.03 -3.20
C PRO A 254 5.46 -15.41 -3.29
N VAL A 255 4.60 -16.02 -4.12
CA VAL A 255 3.19 -15.65 -4.28
C VAL A 255 2.33 -16.77 -3.73
N ILE A 256 1.75 -16.55 -2.55
CA ILE A 256 0.96 -17.55 -1.82
C ILE A 256 -0.54 -17.26 -2.00
N LEU A 257 -1.26 -18.19 -2.59
CA LEU A 257 -2.69 -18.12 -2.82
C LEU A 257 -3.42 -18.96 -1.76
N ILE A 258 -4.09 -18.30 -0.81
CA ILE A 258 -4.86 -18.94 0.25
C ILE A 258 -6.21 -19.40 -0.28
N GLY A 259 -6.58 -20.67 -0.03
CA GLY A 259 -7.81 -21.27 -0.52
C GLY A 259 -7.66 -21.87 -1.90
N LYS A 260 -6.98 -23.01 -1.99
CA LYS A 260 -6.69 -23.76 -3.23
C LYS A 260 -7.90 -23.90 -4.14
N GLN A 261 -9.03 -24.34 -3.56
CA GLN A 261 -10.24 -24.57 -4.36
C GLN A 261 -10.78 -23.28 -4.96
N PHE A 262 -10.78 -22.18 -4.19
CA PHE A 262 -11.24 -20.88 -4.70
C PHE A 262 -10.42 -20.43 -5.91
N TRP A 263 -9.10 -20.39 -5.79
CA TRP A 263 -8.23 -19.87 -6.82
C TRP A 263 -8.18 -20.75 -8.07
N LYS A 264 -8.21 -22.09 -7.91
CA LYS A 264 -8.30 -23.03 -9.04
C LYS A 264 -9.66 -22.98 -9.76
N SER A 265 -10.73 -22.60 -9.06
CA SER A 265 -12.05 -22.44 -9.67
C SER A 265 -12.26 -21.05 -10.26
N ALA A 266 -11.68 -20.00 -9.65
CA ALA A 266 -11.83 -18.63 -10.09
C ALA A 266 -10.99 -18.33 -11.35
N ILE A 267 -9.82 -18.95 -11.47
CA ILE A 267 -8.88 -18.74 -12.59
C ILE A 267 -8.41 -20.09 -13.09
N ASN A 268 -8.62 -20.33 -14.40
CA ASN A 268 -8.15 -21.54 -15.03
C ASN A 268 -6.69 -21.36 -15.50
N TRP A 269 -5.75 -21.57 -14.56
CA TRP A 269 -4.31 -21.43 -14.79
C TRP A 269 -3.80 -22.39 -15.86
N ASP A 270 -4.28 -23.63 -15.87
CA ASP A 270 -3.90 -24.64 -16.85
C ASP A 270 -4.29 -24.22 -18.27
N PHE A 271 -5.44 -23.54 -18.43
CA PHE A 271 -5.86 -23.03 -19.73
C PHE A 271 -4.95 -21.88 -20.22
N PHE A 272 -4.45 -21.02 -19.35
CA PHE A 272 -3.47 -20.00 -19.74
C PHE A 272 -2.17 -20.63 -20.24
N VAL A 273 -1.70 -21.70 -19.59
CA VAL A 273 -0.51 -22.44 -20.03
C VAL A 273 -0.80 -23.14 -21.36
N GLN A 274 -1.90 -23.89 -21.48
CA GLN A 274 -2.28 -24.62 -22.69
C GLN A 274 -2.41 -23.73 -23.93
N THR A 275 -2.85 -22.49 -23.73
CA THR A 275 -3.01 -21.50 -24.82
C THR A 275 -1.74 -20.68 -25.08
N GLY A 276 -0.68 -20.89 -24.28
CA GLY A 276 0.59 -20.16 -24.41
C GLY A 276 0.51 -18.71 -23.98
N MET A 277 -0.51 -18.33 -23.18
CA MET A 277 -0.63 -16.97 -22.65
C MET A 277 0.34 -16.73 -21.49
N ILE A 278 0.67 -17.78 -20.73
CA ILE A 278 1.73 -17.79 -19.72
C ILE A 278 2.59 -19.05 -19.90
N SER A 279 3.81 -19.04 -19.37
CA SER A 279 4.67 -20.22 -19.37
C SER A 279 4.37 -21.16 -18.19
N ASP A 280 4.88 -22.40 -18.26
CA ASP A 280 4.86 -23.32 -17.12
C ASP A 280 5.60 -22.73 -15.91
N GLU A 281 6.71 -22.01 -16.16
CA GLU A 281 7.46 -21.35 -15.09
C GLU A 281 6.63 -20.28 -14.39
N ASP A 282 5.86 -19.49 -15.13
CA ASP A 282 4.97 -18.46 -14.56
C ASP A 282 3.91 -19.11 -13.65
N ALA A 283 3.27 -20.19 -14.11
CA ALA A 283 2.26 -20.91 -13.34
C ALA A 283 2.85 -21.58 -12.08
N ASN A 284 4.06 -22.14 -12.19
CA ASN A 284 4.74 -22.82 -11.09
C ASN A 284 5.25 -21.87 -10.00
N GLN A 285 5.28 -20.56 -10.24
CA GLN A 285 5.58 -19.56 -9.22
C GLN A 285 4.42 -19.36 -8.21
N LEU A 286 3.21 -19.80 -8.56
CA LEU A 286 2.03 -19.67 -7.72
C LEU A 286 1.95 -20.82 -6.72
N ILE A 287 2.01 -20.51 -5.44
CA ILE A 287 1.94 -21.49 -4.35
C ILE A 287 0.55 -21.47 -3.74
N PHE A 288 -0.14 -22.61 -3.74
CA PHE A 288 -1.46 -22.73 -3.19
C PHE A 288 -1.42 -23.35 -1.78
N ALA A 289 -2.05 -22.70 -0.80
CA ALA A 289 -2.11 -23.15 0.57
C ALA A 289 -3.54 -23.07 1.14
N ASP A 290 -3.90 -24.00 2.02
CA ASP A 290 -5.19 -23.98 2.71
C ASP A 290 -5.06 -23.71 4.21
N THR A 291 -3.85 -23.85 4.77
CA THR A 291 -3.57 -23.62 6.19
C THR A 291 -2.53 -22.52 6.38
N ALA A 292 -2.55 -21.89 7.56
CA ALA A 292 -1.56 -20.89 7.93
C ALA A 292 -0.14 -21.47 7.95
N GLN A 293 0.02 -22.73 8.39
CA GLN A 293 1.33 -23.37 8.44
C GLN A 293 1.91 -23.65 7.06
N GLU A 294 1.12 -24.23 6.13
CA GLU A 294 1.55 -24.44 4.74
C GLU A 294 1.99 -23.12 4.08
N ALA A 295 1.18 -22.07 4.26
CA ALA A 295 1.45 -20.75 3.71
C ALA A 295 2.72 -20.13 4.33
N PHE A 296 2.89 -20.27 5.64
CA PHE A 296 4.05 -19.76 6.37
C PHE A 296 5.35 -20.45 5.91
N ASP A 297 5.35 -21.78 5.84
CA ASP A 297 6.53 -22.54 5.42
C ASP A 297 6.96 -22.17 4.00
N ALA A 298 6.00 -22.06 3.09
CA ALA A 298 6.25 -21.63 1.72
C ALA A 298 6.76 -20.18 1.63
N LEU A 299 6.16 -19.27 2.42
CA LEU A 299 6.58 -17.86 2.48
C LEU A 299 8.02 -17.74 2.98
N VAL A 300 8.33 -18.39 4.10
CA VAL A 300 9.68 -18.36 4.71
C VAL A 300 10.72 -18.96 3.77
N ALA A 301 10.43 -20.10 3.15
CA ALA A 301 11.31 -20.70 2.16
C ALA A 301 11.59 -19.75 1.00
N GLY A 302 10.54 -19.13 0.44
CA GLY A 302 10.65 -18.21 -0.69
C GLY A 302 11.45 -16.95 -0.36
N VAL A 303 11.14 -16.26 0.74
CA VAL A 303 11.88 -15.02 1.10
C VAL A 303 13.32 -15.31 1.51
N THR A 304 13.60 -16.46 2.15
CA THR A 304 14.98 -16.85 2.50
C THR A 304 15.79 -17.16 1.25
N ALA A 305 15.21 -17.81 0.25
CA ALA A 305 15.85 -18.03 -1.05
C ALA A 305 16.23 -16.71 -1.75
N LEU A 306 15.38 -15.68 -1.65
CA LEU A 306 15.67 -14.35 -2.19
C LEU A 306 16.89 -13.69 -1.54
N GLU A 307 17.07 -13.86 -0.23
CA GLU A 307 18.23 -13.31 0.49
C GLU A 307 19.55 -13.93 0.02
N CYS A 308 19.52 -15.21 -0.34
CA CYS A 308 20.69 -15.96 -0.80
C CYS A 308 21.04 -15.71 -2.28
N THR A 309 20.11 -15.11 -3.05
CA THR A 309 20.30 -14.86 -4.48
C THR A 309 20.97 -13.49 -4.68
N PRO A 310 22.20 -13.39 -5.20
CA PRO A 310 22.82 -12.12 -5.50
C PRO A 310 21.93 -11.36 -6.51
N VAL A 311 21.63 -10.10 -6.24
CA VAL A 311 20.98 -9.24 -7.23
C VAL A 311 21.90 -9.19 -8.45
N ALA A 312 21.49 -9.81 -9.55
CA ALA A 312 22.29 -9.87 -10.76
C ALA A 312 22.79 -8.46 -11.14
N SER A 313 24.12 -8.27 -11.06
CA SER A 313 24.76 -7.02 -11.41
C SER A 313 24.36 -6.63 -12.82
N LYS A 314 24.00 -5.37 -13.04
CA LYS A 314 23.69 -4.80 -14.36
C LYS A 314 24.77 -5.21 -15.35
N LYS A 315 24.49 -6.19 -16.25
CA LYS A 315 25.16 -6.17 -17.55
C LYS A 315 24.61 -4.92 -18.25
N LYS A 316 25.47 -3.92 -18.42
CA LYS A 316 25.23 -2.78 -19.29
C LYS A 316 24.89 -3.35 -20.68
N ALA A 317 23.65 -3.13 -21.13
CA ALA A 317 23.30 -3.20 -22.54
C ALA A 317 23.55 -1.82 -23.14
#